data_201328c786ab3831dea28fa4c3da0854
#
_entry.id   201328c786ab3831dea28fa4c3da0854
#
_cell.length_a   1.000
_cell.length_b   1.000
_cell.length_c   1.000
_cell.angle_alpha   90.00
_cell.angle_beta   90.00
_cell.angle_gamma   90.00
#
_symmetry.space_group_name_H-M   'P 1'
#
loop_
_entity.id
_entity.type
_entity.pdbx_description
1 polymer ?
#
loop_
_entity_poly.entity_id
_entity_poly.type
_entity_poly.pdbx_seq_one_letter_code
_entity_poly.pdbx_strand_id
1 'polypeptide(L)'
;METSTDNFQHVPVLVEEMLANLPEQPATLLDCTLGGAGHSSALLSHCPEAQLRGIDRDPVAVEASRQRLETRFPGRTEARQARFSELPAYLKLWRLRYDFVIADLGMSSEQLQRAERGFSFLLDGPLDMRMDPNSSDPNAAQLLQKINEHELRRCLREYGEERNAAKITRTIIERRRTNPIRTTAELADLVASTIPRRFHKPGFHPATLTFQALRIAVNGELEELETLLNILPDFLNPGGRLAIISFHSLEDRPVKQQF
;
A
#
# COMPACT_ATOMS: atom_id res chain seq x y z
N MET A 1 19.67 16.36 -29.72
CA MET A 1 18.28 15.96 -29.45
C MET A 1 18.25 15.45 -28.02
N GLU A 2 17.98 16.35 -27.11
CA GLU A 2 17.83 16.03 -25.68
C GLU A 2 16.45 15.38 -25.49
N THR A 3 16.44 14.12 -25.11
CA THR A 3 15.23 13.44 -24.67
C THR A 3 14.86 14.01 -23.29
N SER A 4 13.91 14.94 -23.27
CA SER A 4 13.29 15.37 -22.02
C SER A 4 12.57 14.17 -21.43
N THR A 5 13.17 13.53 -20.44
CA THR A 5 12.46 12.67 -19.51
C THR A 5 11.57 13.57 -18.67
N ASP A 6 10.31 13.66 -19.04
CA ASP A 6 9.27 14.25 -18.21
C ASP A 6 9.26 13.48 -16.88
N ASN A 7 9.98 14.02 -15.91
CA ASN A 7 9.92 13.61 -14.52
C ASN A 7 8.54 14.03 -13.98
N PHE A 8 7.54 13.18 -14.16
CA PHE A 8 6.27 13.32 -13.47
C PHE A 8 6.55 13.14 -11.98
N GLN A 9 6.88 14.23 -11.29
CA GLN A 9 7.06 14.22 -9.84
C GLN A 9 5.69 13.96 -9.23
N HIS A 10 5.48 12.73 -8.75
CA HIS A 10 4.33 12.41 -7.94
C HIS A 10 4.32 13.33 -6.71
N VAL A 11 3.33 14.20 -6.64
CA VAL A 11 3.08 15.03 -5.46
C VAL A 11 2.35 14.16 -4.46
N PRO A 12 2.89 13.95 -3.25
CA PRO A 12 2.20 13.17 -2.22
C PRO A 12 0.87 13.84 -1.86
N VAL A 13 -0.12 13.03 -1.51
CA VAL A 13 -1.43 13.54 -1.11
C VAL A 13 -1.38 14.18 0.28
N LEU A 14 -2.24 15.17 0.55
CA LEU A 14 -2.45 15.76 1.89
C LEU A 14 -1.16 16.28 2.57
N VAL A 15 -0.18 16.74 1.80
CA VAL A 15 1.10 17.24 2.35
C VAL A 15 0.89 18.45 3.23
N GLU A 16 0.07 19.40 2.81
CA GLU A 16 -0.20 20.63 3.57
C GLU A 16 -0.90 20.31 4.89
N GLU A 17 -1.88 19.43 4.87
CA GLU A 17 -2.60 18.96 6.05
C GLU A 17 -1.68 18.21 7.01
N MET A 18 -0.79 17.38 6.48
CA MET A 18 0.21 16.68 7.26
C MET A 18 1.15 17.68 7.96
N LEU A 19 1.70 18.66 7.23
CA LEU A 19 2.61 19.66 7.78
C LEU A 19 1.91 20.58 8.80
N ALA A 20 0.64 20.92 8.59
CA ALA A 20 -0.16 21.71 9.52
C ALA A 20 -0.44 20.99 10.86
N ASN A 21 -0.31 19.65 10.87
CA ASN A 21 -0.50 18.81 12.04
C ASN A 21 0.80 18.43 12.74
N LEU A 22 1.95 18.96 12.35
CA LEU A 22 3.20 18.75 13.08
C LEU A 22 3.15 19.36 14.48
N PRO A 23 3.75 18.71 15.50
CA PRO A 23 4.01 19.37 16.78
C PRO A 23 5.06 20.48 16.61
N GLU A 24 5.19 21.34 17.61
CA GLU A 24 6.22 22.37 17.60
C GLU A 24 7.63 21.74 17.64
N GLN A 25 8.49 22.08 16.66
CA GLN A 25 9.90 21.69 16.58
C GLN A 25 10.13 20.16 16.73
N PRO A 26 9.52 19.30 15.89
CA PRO A 26 9.71 17.88 16.01
C PRO A 26 11.17 17.52 15.69
N ALA A 27 11.79 16.70 16.53
CA ALA A 27 13.17 16.24 16.37
C ALA A 27 13.25 14.82 15.78
N THR A 28 12.23 14.01 16.01
CA THR A 28 12.19 12.59 15.61
C THR A 28 10.93 12.26 14.81
N LEU A 29 11.14 11.76 13.60
CA LEU A 29 10.09 11.44 12.63
C LEU A 29 10.13 9.96 12.26
N LEU A 30 8.98 9.34 12.08
CA LEU A 30 8.84 7.98 11.55
C LEU A 30 7.90 7.99 10.35
N ASP A 31 8.37 7.43 9.23
CA ASP A 31 7.54 7.16 8.05
C ASP A 31 7.38 5.65 7.90
N CYS A 32 6.16 5.16 8.09
CA CYS A 32 5.85 3.73 8.01
C CYS A 32 5.64 3.23 6.57
N THR A 33 5.62 4.14 5.59
CA THR A 33 5.29 3.89 4.18
C THR A 33 6.12 4.80 3.28
N LEU A 34 7.43 4.57 3.24
CA LEU A 34 8.38 5.44 2.53
C LEU A 34 8.02 5.71 1.07
N GLY A 35 7.57 4.67 0.34
CA GLY A 35 7.24 4.80 -1.08
C GLY A 35 8.35 5.48 -1.87
N GLY A 36 8.01 6.56 -2.60
CA GLY A 36 8.96 7.42 -3.30
C GLY A 36 9.61 8.51 -2.43
N ALA A 37 9.47 8.44 -1.11
CA ALA A 37 9.96 9.42 -0.13
C ALA A 37 9.37 10.84 -0.29
N GLY A 38 8.15 10.95 -0.80
CA GLY A 38 7.51 12.24 -1.00
C GLY A 38 7.19 12.94 0.32
N HIS A 39 6.45 12.27 1.21
CA HIS A 39 6.11 12.76 2.55
C HIS A 39 7.36 12.96 3.41
N SER A 40 8.27 11.98 3.45
CA SER A 40 9.56 12.08 4.13
C SER A 40 10.36 13.30 3.69
N SER A 41 10.41 13.60 2.39
CA SER A 41 11.12 14.76 1.85
C SER A 41 10.46 16.08 2.26
N ALA A 42 9.12 16.14 2.29
CA ALA A 42 8.37 17.31 2.73
C ALA A 42 8.61 17.58 4.22
N LEU A 43 8.52 16.55 5.06
CA LEU A 43 8.79 16.61 6.50
C LEU A 43 10.19 17.13 6.81
N LEU A 44 11.22 16.53 6.20
CA LEU A 44 12.62 16.91 6.43
C LEU A 44 12.97 18.30 5.90
N SER A 45 12.29 18.76 4.84
CA SER A 45 12.44 20.13 4.35
C SER A 45 11.82 21.16 5.29
N HIS A 46 10.70 20.80 5.93
CA HIS A 46 10.00 21.65 6.90
C HIS A 46 10.67 21.67 8.27
N CYS A 47 11.30 20.56 8.67
CA CYS A 47 11.92 20.37 9.98
C CYS A 47 13.44 20.17 9.81
N PRO A 48 14.26 21.25 9.71
CA PRO A 48 15.67 21.15 9.35
C PRO A 48 16.55 20.37 10.36
N GLU A 49 16.16 20.34 11.64
CA GLU A 49 16.91 19.64 12.69
C GLU A 49 16.41 18.20 12.94
N ALA A 50 15.28 17.80 12.32
CA ALA A 50 14.70 16.50 12.58
C ALA A 50 15.50 15.36 11.93
N GLN A 51 15.51 14.22 12.60
CA GLN A 51 15.93 12.93 12.05
C GLN A 51 14.70 12.07 11.69
N LEU A 52 14.79 11.34 10.60
CA LEU A 52 13.73 10.47 10.12
C LEU A 52 14.20 9.01 10.09
N ARG A 53 13.36 8.15 10.62
CA ARG A 53 13.44 6.71 10.41
C ARG A 53 12.27 6.30 9.52
N GLY A 54 12.49 5.36 8.62
CA GLY A 54 11.40 4.93 7.75
C GLY A 54 11.48 3.46 7.38
N ILE A 55 10.31 2.89 7.13
CA ILE A 55 10.17 1.55 6.61
C ILE A 55 9.30 1.54 5.35
N ASP A 56 9.52 0.54 4.53
CA ASP A 56 8.60 0.11 3.48
C ASP A 56 8.76 -1.40 3.30
N ARG A 57 7.69 -2.08 2.94
CA ARG A 57 7.79 -3.51 2.63
C ARG A 57 8.33 -3.78 1.23
N ASP A 58 8.21 -2.82 0.31
CA ASP A 58 8.73 -2.90 -1.05
C ASP A 58 10.23 -2.56 -1.08
N PRO A 59 11.12 -3.53 -1.37
CA PRO A 59 12.57 -3.27 -1.43
C PRO A 59 12.95 -2.24 -2.49
N VAL A 60 12.16 -2.11 -3.56
CA VAL A 60 12.40 -1.10 -4.61
C VAL A 60 12.13 0.31 -4.06
N ALA A 61 11.04 0.48 -3.32
CA ALA A 61 10.73 1.73 -2.65
C ALA A 61 11.78 2.11 -1.60
N VAL A 62 12.24 1.16 -0.78
CA VAL A 62 13.30 1.39 0.21
C VAL A 62 14.59 1.87 -0.44
N GLU A 63 15.03 1.24 -1.53
CA GLU A 63 16.27 1.64 -2.19
C GLU A 63 16.14 3.01 -2.84
N ALA A 64 15.04 3.28 -3.55
CA ALA A 64 14.77 4.58 -4.17
C ALA A 64 14.68 5.71 -3.12
N SER A 65 13.95 5.46 -2.02
CA SER A 65 13.81 6.43 -0.93
C SER A 65 15.14 6.69 -0.22
N ARG A 66 15.96 5.65 0.02
CA ARG A 66 17.30 5.79 0.62
C ARG A 66 18.19 6.70 -0.21
N GLN A 67 18.30 6.44 -1.51
CA GLN A 67 19.12 7.26 -2.42
C GLN A 67 18.63 8.71 -2.46
N ARG A 68 17.34 8.92 -2.59
CA ARG A 68 16.75 10.26 -2.64
C ARG A 68 16.95 11.04 -1.35
N LEU A 69 16.69 10.40 -0.20
CA LEU A 69 16.78 11.04 1.11
C LEU A 69 18.24 11.31 1.52
N GLU A 70 19.15 10.37 1.29
CA GLU A 70 20.57 10.57 1.61
C GLU A 70 21.21 11.67 0.76
N THR A 71 20.83 11.77 -0.52
CA THR A 71 21.32 12.85 -1.39
C THR A 71 20.82 14.22 -0.93
N ARG A 72 19.57 14.32 -0.47
CA ARG A 72 18.95 15.60 -0.14
C ARG A 72 19.12 16.00 1.34
N PHE A 73 19.24 15.01 2.22
CA PHE A 73 19.26 15.19 3.67
C PHE A 73 20.33 14.27 4.31
N PRO A 74 21.62 14.44 3.95
CA PRO A 74 22.68 13.53 4.34
C PRO A 74 22.79 13.38 5.85
N GLY A 75 22.94 12.11 6.31
CA GLY A 75 23.09 11.78 7.72
C GLY A 75 21.85 11.95 8.61
N ARG A 76 20.70 12.35 8.04
CA ARG A 76 19.48 12.60 8.79
C ARG A 76 18.45 11.47 8.69
N THR A 77 18.71 10.45 7.88
CA THR A 77 17.71 9.44 7.53
C THR A 77 18.23 8.01 7.68
N GLU A 78 17.34 7.10 8.01
CA GLU A 78 17.59 5.67 7.95
C GLU A 78 16.35 4.96 7.41
N ALA A 79 16.49 4.22 6.29
CA ALA A 79 15.44 3.48 5.62
C ALA A 79 15.68 1.97 5.74
N ARG A 80 14.64 1.20 6.07
CA ARG A 80 14.68 -0.27 6.21
C ARG A 80 13.53 -0.92 5.47
N GLN A 81 13.80 -2.09 4.89
CA GLN A 81 12.73 -2.95 4.40
C GLN A 81 12.09 -3.66 5.60
N ALA A 82 10.79 -3.45 5.79
CA ALA A 82 10.02 -4.12 6.82
C ALA A 82 8.51 -4.07 6.53
N ARG A 83 7.79 -5.10 6.99
CA ARG A 83 6.33 -5.06 7.18
C ARG A 83 6.01 -4.34 8.49
N PHE A 84 4.77 -3.92 8.68
CA PHE A 84 4.35 -3.31 9.94
C PHE A 84 4.51 -4.26 11.14
N SER A 85 4.26 -5.56 10.94
CA SER A 85 4.48 -6.59 11.95
C SER A 85 5.95 -6.74 12.39
N GLU A 86 6.91 -6.31 11.57
CA GLU A 86 8.35 -6.33 11.87
C GLU A 86 8.84 -5.03 12.51
N LEU A 87 8.05 -3.96 12.44
CA LEU A 87 8.39 -2.64 12.98
C LEU A 87 8.84 -2.66 14.46
N PRO A 88 8.25 -3.46 15.37
CA PRO A 88 8.67 -3.52 16.77
C PRO A 88 10.15 -3.85 16.96
N ALA A 89 10.73 -4.67 16.09
CA ALA A 89 12.16 -5.01 16.16
C ALA A 89 13.03 -3.79 15.84
N TYR A 90 12.65 -3.01 14.82
CA TYR A 90 13.35 -1.78 14.45
C TYR A 90 13.17 -0.67 15.47
N LEU A 91 11.97 -0.49 16.04
CA LEU A 91 11.72 0.48 17.10
C LEU A 91 12.61 0.22 18.33
N LYS A 92 12.77 -1.04 18.70
CA LYS A 92 13.69 -1.45 19.77
C LYS A 92 15.16 -1.19 19.41
N LEU A 93 15.55 -1.45 18.15
CA LEU A 93 16.90 -1.20 17.66
C LEU A 93 17.23 0.29 17.64
N TRP A 94 16.34 1.13 17.14
CA TRP A 94 16.52 2.57 17.06
C TRP A 94 16.49 3.25 18.44
N ARG A 95 15.81 2.65 19.42
CA ARG A 95 15.68 3.17 20.79
C ARG A 95 15.16 4.60 20.85
N LEU A 96 14.25 4.94 19.94
CA LEU A 96 13.66 6.27 19.80
C LEU A 96 12.18 6.22 20.13
N ARG A 97 11.66 7.35 20.59
CA ARG A 97 10.25 7.72 20.52
C ARG A 97 10.10 8.84 19.52
N TYR A 98 8.92 9.01 18.96
CA TYR A 98 8.69 9.88 17.82
C TYR A 98 7.77 11.03 18.16
N ASP A 99 8.11 12.21 17.65
CA ASP A 99 7.27 13.41 17.75
C ASP A 99 6.20 13.40 16.68
N PHE A 100 6.51 12.80 15.52
CA PHE A 100 5.53 12.65 14.44
C PHE A 100 5.74 11.32 13.71
N VAL A 101 4.62 10.62 13.49
CA VAL A 101 4.59 9.37 12.73
C VAL A 101 3.61 9.54 11.58
N ILE A 102 3.99 9.08 10.39
CA ILE A 102 3.10 9.03 9.23
C ILE A 102 2.97 7.60 8.69
N ALA A 103 1.78 7.24 8.25
CA ALA A 103 1.50 6.07 7.44
C ALA A 103 0.53 6.45 6.31
N ASP A 104 1.01 6.40 5.06
CA ASP A 104 0.22 6.59 3.83
C ASP A 104 -0.13 5.22 3.28
N LEU A 105 -1.35 4.75 3.57
CA LEU A 105 -1.75 3.37 3.32
C LEU A 105 -2.00 3.10 1.83
N GLY A 106 -2.01 1.83 1.46
CA GLY A 106 -2.28 1.37 0.11
C GLY A 106 -1.03 1.14 -0.73
N MET A 107 -1.11 1.40 -2.01
CA MET A 107 -0.05 1.14 -2.98
C MET A 107 0.55 2.43 -3.54
N SER A 108 1.84 2.38 -3.87
CA SER A 108 2.52 3.52 -4.47
C SER A 108 2.16 3.72 -5.94
N SER A 109 2.29 4.96 -6.43
CA SER A 109 2.11 5.26 -7.85
C SER A 109 3.10 4.51 -8.73
N GLU A 110 4.31 4.21 -8.24
CA GLU A 110 5.29 3.41 -8.95
C GLU A 110 4.82 1.97 -9.14
N GLN A 111 4.20 1.36 -8.12
CA GLN A 111 3.60 0.04 -8.23
C GLN A 111 2.48 -0.01 -9.26
N LEU A 112 1.66 1.05 -9.34
CA LEU A 112 0.57 1.16 -10.32
C LEU A 112 1.06 1.32 -11.76
N GLN A 113 2.17 2.01 -11.97
CA GLN A 113 2.72 2.31 -13.29
C GLN A 113 3.55 1.17 -13.89
N ARG A 114 3.91 0.17 -13.10
CA ARG A 114 4.69 -0.98 -13.55
C ARG A 114 3.80 -2.18 -13.82
N ALA A 115 3.62 -2.53 -15.10
CA ALA A 115 2.80 -3.67 -15.52
C ALA A 115 3.22 -4.99 -14.86
N GLU A 116 4.53 -5.19 -14.68
CA GLU A 116 5.11 -6.39 -14.07
C GLU A 116 4.74 -6.59 -12.60
N ARG A 117 4.26 -5.54 -11.92
CA ARG A 117 3.81 -5.62 -10.52
C ARG A 117 2.38 -6.13 -10.37
N GLY A 118 1.57 -6.07 -11.43
CA GLY A 118 0.22 -6.63 -11.44
C GLY A 118 -0.84 -5.90 -10.61
N PHE A 119 -0.59 -4.67 -10.16
CA PHE A 119 -1.56 -3.90 -9.37
C PHE A 119 -2.63 -3.21 -10.22
N SER A 120 -2.33 -2.90 -11.46
CA SER A 120 -3.21 -2.20 -12.37
C SER A 120 -3.74 -3.13 -13.47
N PHE A 121 -5.01 -2.96 -13.83
CA PHE A 121 -5.61 -3.58 -15.02
C PHE A 121 -5.60 -2.65 -16.25
N LEU A 122 -5.09 -1.43 -16.10
CA LEU A 122 -4.89 -0.51 -17.24
C LEU A 122 -3.64 -0.88 -18.06
N LEU A 123 -2.71 -1.59 -17.44
CA LEU A 123 -1.52 -2.13 -18.05
C LEU A 123 -1.57 -3.65 -17.88
N ASP A 124 -1.52 -4.39 -19.02
CA ASP A 124 -1.48 -5.84 -18.93
C ASP A 124 -0.10 -6.33 -18.49
N GLY A 125 -0.11 -7.23 -17.51
CA GLY A 125 1.09 -7.81 -16.93
C GLY A 125 0.78 -9.04 -16.09
N PRO A 126 1.81 -9.68 -15.48
CA PRO A 126 1.62 -10.80 -14.58
C PRO A 126 0.69 -10.43 -13.43
N LEU A 127 -0.23 -11.32 -13.07
CA LEU A 127 -1.13 -11.12 -11.93
C LEU A 127 -0.39 -11.43 -10.62
N ASP A 128 0.52 -10.52 -10.22
CA ASP A 128 1.37 -10.69 -9.03
C ASP A 128 0.73 -10.06 -7.78
N MET A 129 0.62 -8.75 -7.71
CA MET A 129 0.07 -7.94 -6.62
C MET A 129 0.84 -8.00 -5.29
N ARG A 130 2.00 -8.63 -5.20
CA ARG A 130 2.83 -8.60 -3.99
C ARG A 130 3.53 -7.24 -3.86
N MET A 131 3.43 -6.61 -2.72
CA MET A 131 4.18 -5.37 -2.44
C MET A 131 5.68 -5.67 -2.29
N ASP A 132 6.06 -6.82 -1.71
CA ASP A 132 7.43 -7.36 -1.78
C ASP A 132 7.52 -8.45 -2.87
N PRO A 133 8.06 -8.15 -4.06
CA PRO A 133 8.15 -9.12 -5.15
C PRO A 133 9.11 -10.27 -4.85
N ASN A 134 10.02 -10.10 -3.88
CA ASN A 134 11.02 -11.09 -3.48
C ASN A 134 10.50 -12.05 -2.40
N SER A 135 9.32 -11.77 -1.82
CA SER A 135 8.76 -12.65 -0.78
C SER A 135 8.41 -14.03 -1.35
N SER A 136 8.41 -15.04 -0.48
CA SER A 136 7.93 -16.39 -0.80
C SER A 136 6.40 -16.50 -0.76
N ASP A 137 5.69 -15.43 -0.42
CA ASP A 137 4.24 -15.39 -0.34
C ASP A 137 3.61 -15.67 -1.71
N PRO A 138 2.46 -16.35 -1.76
CA PRO A 138 1.75 -16.57 -3.00
C PRO A 138 1.34 -15.24 -3.66
N ASN A 139 1.63 -15.08 -4.95
CA ASN A 139 1.10 -13.98 -5.74
C ASN A 139 -0.40 -14.16 -6.04
N ALA A 140 -1.06 -13.15 -6.61
CA ALA A 140 -2.50 -13.19 -6.84
C ALA A 140 -2.92 -14.32 -7.79
N ALA A 141 -2.14 -14.64 -8.81
CA ALA A 141 -2.42 -15.77 -9.70
C ALA A 141 -2.36 -17.11 -8.95
N GLN A 142 -1.35 -17.30 -8.10
CA GLN A 142 -1.19 -18.49 -7.27
C GLN A 142 -2.30 -18.59 -6.19
N LEU A 143 -2.67 -17.45 -5.60
CA LEU A 143 -3.79 -17.37 -4.67
C LEU A 143 -5.08 -17.84 -5.36
N LEU A 144 -5.43 -17.25 -6.52
CA LEU A 144 -6.62 -17.64 -7.28
C LEU A 144 -6.62 -19.11 -7.70
N GLN A 145 -5.45 -19.70 -7.95
CA GLN A 145 -5.33 -21.10 -8.31
C GLN A 145 -5.64 -22.04 -7.13
N LYS A 146 -5.29 -21.65 -5.92
CA LYS A 146 -5.35 -22.54 -4.71
C LYS A 146 -6.56 -22.26 -3.82
N ILE A 147 -7.01 -21.02 -3.71
CA ILE A 147 -8.09 -20.61 -2.79
C ILE A 147 -9.38 -21.39 -3.08
N ASN A 148 -10.08 -21.84 -2.04
CA ASN A 148 -11.37 -22.52 -2.22
C ASN A 148 -12.50 -21.50 -2.51
N GLU A 149 -13.63 -21.99 -2.99
CA GLU A 149 -14.77 -21.16 -3.42
C GLU A 149 -15.33 -20.32 -2.26
N HIS A 150 -15.44 -20.88 -1.07
CA HIS A 150 -15.96 -20.17 0.09
C HIS A 150 -15.04 -19.02 0.52
N GLU A 151 -13.74 -19.28 0.59
CA GLU A 151 -12.74 -18.28 0.96
C GLU A 151 -12.61 -17.17 -0.10
N LEU A 152 -12.64 -17.51 -1.40
CA LEU A 152 -12.61 -16.51 -2.45
C LEU A 152 -13.85 -15.60 -2.38
N ARG A 153 -15.03 -16.19 -2.18
CA ARG A 153 -16.27 -15.43 -2.03
C ARG A 153 -16.20 -14.49 -0.82
N ARG A 154 -15.67 -14.98 0.31
CA ARG A 154 -15.47 -14.18 1.51
C ARG A 154 -14.49 -13.03 1.25
N CYS A 155 -13.34 -13.31 0.65
CA CYS A 155 -12.34 -12.32 0.27
C CYS A 155 -12.95 -11.19 -0.58
N LEU A 156 -13.63 -11.53 -1.68
CA LEU A 156 -14.27 -10.54 -2.55
C LEU A 156 -15.34 -9.72 -1.83
N ARG A 157 -16.07 -10.34 -0.90
CA ARG A 157 -17.13 -9.67 -0.16
C ARG A 157 -16.60 -8.77 0.96
N GLU A 158 -15.63 -9.25 1.74
CA GLU A 158 -15.12 -8.55 2.92
C GLU A 158 -14.05 -7.52 2.54
N TYR A 159 -13.12 -7.84 1.64
CA TYR A 159 -12.03 -6.96 1.25
C TYR A 159 -12.33 -6.08 0.03
N GLY A 160 -13.24 -6.51 -0.83
CA GLY A 160 -13.69 -5.73 -1.98
C GLY A 160 -15.03 -5.03 -1.79
N GLU A 161 -15.78 -5.35 -0.74
CA GLU A 161 -17.19 -4.95 -0.62
C GLU A 161 -18.01 -5.25 -1.90
N GLU A 162 -17.63 -6.33 -2.63
CA GLU A 162 -18.15 -6.68 -3.96
C GLU A 162 -19.52 -7.37 -3.86
N ARG A 163 -20.54 -6.70 -4.36
CA ARG A 163 -21.93 -7.22 -4.34
C ARG A 163 -22.13 -8.45 -5.21
N ASN A 164 -21.34 -8.58 -6.29
CA ASN A 164 -21.38 -9.70 -7.22
C ASN A 164 -20.40 -10.83 -6.83
N ALA A 165 -19.83 -10.81 -5.61
CA ALA A 165 -18.81 -11.74 -5.15
C ALA A 165 -19.13 -13.21 -5.46
N ALA A 166 -20.37 -13.66 -5.24
CA ALA A 166 -20.77 -15.03 -5.50
C ALA A 166 -20.68 -15.42 -6.99
N LYS A 167 -21.06 -14.52 -7.89
CA LYS A 167 -21.02 -14.75 -9.33
C LYS A 167 -19.61 -14.74 -9.86
N ILE A 168 -18.82 -13.73 -9.46
CA ILE A 168 -17.40 -13.60 -9.82
C ILE A 168 -16.61 -14.81 -9.33
N THR A 169 -16.80 -15.21 -8.08
CA THR A 169 -16.16 -16.40 -7.51
C THR A 169 -16.43 -17.63 -8.36
N ARG A 170 -17.70 -17.92 -8.67
CA ARG A 170 -18.07 -19.09 -9.50
C ARG A 170 -17.35 -19.05 -10.85
N THR A 171 -17.39 -17.90 -11.53
CA THR A 171 -16.73 -17.73 -12.83
C THR A 171 -15.22 -17.95 -12.76
N ILE A 172 -14.54 -17.43 -11.72
CA ILE A 172 -13.11 -17.67 -11.50
C ILE A 172 -12.81 -19.15 -11.25
N ILE A 173 -13.58 -19.80 -10.36
CA ILE A 173 -13.41 -21.23 -10.03
C ILE A 173 -13.64 -22.13 -11.25
N GLU A 174 -14.62 -21.84 -12.08
CA GLU A 174 -14.89 -22.55 -13.34
C GLU A 174 -13.74 -22.33 -14.35
N ARG A 175 -13.35 -21.06 -14.56
CA ARG A 175 -12.31 -20.67 -15.51
C ARG A 175 -10.97 -21.35 -15.21
N ARG A 176 -10.53 -21.35 -13.94
CA ARG A 176 -9.20 -21.88 -13.57
C ARG A 176 -9.03 -23.38 -13.81
N ARG A 177 -10.14 -24.16 -13.92
CA ARG A 177 -10.10 -25.61 -14.20
C ARG A 177 -9.58 -25.92 -15.59
N THR A 178 -9.85 -25.06 -16.55
CA THR A 178 -9.48 -25.26 -17.96
C THR A 178 -8.34 -24.33 -18.40
N ASN A 179 -8.33 -23.09 -17.89
CA ASN A 179 -7.34 -22.09 -18.25
C ASN A 179 -7.07 -21.17 -17.03
N PRO A 180 -5.94 -21.38 -16.32
CA PRO A 180 -5.57 -20.55 -15.19
C PRO A 180 -5.46 -19.06 -15.56
N ILE A 181 -5.91 -18.19 -14.68
CA ILE A 181 -5.82 -16.74 -14.84
C ILE A 181 -4.40 -16.31 -14.43
N ARG A 182 -3.66 -15.71 -15.37
CA ARG A 182 -2.24 -15.37 -15.19
C ARG A 182 -1.92 -13.90 -15.33
N THR A 183 -2.77 -13.14 -16.03
CA THR A 183 -2.53 -11.72 -16.28
C THR A 183 -3.63 -10.83 -15.71
N THR A 184 -3.31 -9.56 -15.55
CA THR A 184 -4.24 -8.55 -15.08
C THR A 184 -5.39 -8.34 -16.05
N ALA A 185 -5.14 -8.35 -17.37
CA ALA A 185 -6.18 -8.24 -18.38
C ALA A 185 -7.14 -9.44 -18.34
N GLU A 186 -6.61 -10.68 -18.27
CA GLU A 186 -7.45 -11.87 -18.17
C GLU A 186 -8.43 -11.83 -17.00
N LEU A 187 -7.96 -11.36 -15.82
CA LEU A 187 -8.82 -11.20 -14.66
C LEU A 187 -9.84 -10.07 -14.86
N ALA A 188 -9.40 -8.92 -15.35
CA ALA A 188 -10.26 -7.76 -15.54
C ALA A 188 -11.39 -8.04 -16.54
N ASP A 189 -11.07 -8.66 -17.67
CA ASP A 189 -12.03 -9.05 -18.70
C ASP A 189 -13.04 -10.10 -18.19
N LEU A 190 -12.54 -11.08 -17.43
CA LEU A 190 -13.37 -12.10 -16.80
C LEU A 190 -14.39 -11.48 -15.86
N VAL A 191 -13.96 -10.57 -14.99
CA VAL A 191 -14.84 -9.88 -14.05
C VAL A 191 -15.82 -8.98 -14.80
N ALA A 192 -15.36 -8.18 -15.75
CA ALA A 192 -16.20 -7.27 -16.53
C ALA A 192 -17.27 -8.02 -17.32
N SER A 193 -16.95 -9.16 -17.93
CA SER A 193 -17.90 -10.01 -18.65
C SER A 193 -18.91 -10.70 -17.71
N THR A 194 -18.51 -10.94 -16.45
CA THR A 194 -19.38 -11.59 -15.45
C THR A 194 -20.47 -10.66 -14.92
N ILE A 195 -20.16 -9.35 -14.80
CA ILE A 195 -21.10 -8.35 -14.26
C ILE A 195 -21.95 -7.79 -15.42
N PRO A 196 -23.28 -7.86 -15.38
CA PRO A 196 -24.13 -7.28 -16.42
C PRO A 196 -23.87 -5.78 -16.61
N ARG A 197 -23.80 -5.31 -17.86
CA ARG A 197 -23.50 -3.91 -18.22
C ARG A 197 -24.35 -2.88 -17.47
N ARG A 198 -25.62 -3.19 -17.17
CA ARG A 198 -26.53 -2.32 -16.40
C ARG A 198 -26.05 -2.01 -14.97
N PHE A 199 -25.10 -2.81 -14.43
CA PHE A 199 -24.50 -2.61 -13.11
C PHE A 199 -23.12 -1.96 -13.17
N HIS A 200 -22.59 -1.70 -14.37
CA HIS A 200 -21.37 -0.95 -14.53
C HIS A 200 -21.60 0.52 -14.18
N LYS A 201 -20.78 1.07 -13.29
CA LYS A 201 -20.87 2.49 -12.91
C LYS A 201 -19.99 3.32 -13.85
N PRO A 202 -20.48 4.48 -14.38
CA PRO A 202 -19.64 5.38 -15.14
C PRO A 202 -18.38 5.78 -14.35
N GLY A 203 -17.23 5.78 -15.03
CA GLY A 203 -15.94 6.14 -14.40
C GLY A 203 -15.35 5.10 -13.43
N PHE A 204 -16.01 3.93 -13.24
CA PHE A 204 -15.54 2.90 -12.32
C PHE A 204 -15.49 1.53 -13.03
N HIS A 205 -14.28 0.99 -13.17
CA HIS A 205 -14.12 -0.30 -13.84
C HIS A 205 -14.68 -1.44 -12.99
N PRO A 206 -15.44 -2.40 -13.58
CA PRO A 206 -16.07 -3.48 -12.82
C PRO A 206 -15.10 -4.34 -12.01
N ALA A 207 -13.86 -4.48 -12.45
CA ALA A 207 -12.84 -5.27 -11.75
C ALA A 207 -12.19 -4.56 -10.55
N THR A 208 -12.40 -3.25 -10.35
CA THR A 208 -11.71 -2.47 -9.31
C THR A 208 -11.84 -3.10 -7.92
N LEU A 209 -13.04 -3.48 -7.51
CA LEU A 209 -13.28 -4.09 -6.19
C LEU A 209 -12.65 -5.48 -6.06
N THR A 210 -12.63 -6.24 -7.16
CA THR A 210 -11.96 -7.55 -7.21
C THR A 210 -10.44 -7.40 -7.07
N PHE A 211 -9.83 -6.43 -7.75
CA PHE A 211 -8.39 -6.13 -7.63
C PHE A 211 -8.04 -5.66 -6.22
N GLN A 212 -8.83 -4.75 -5.63
CA GLN A 212 -8.68 -4.35 -4.23
C GLN A 212 -8.72 -5.54 -3.28
N ALA A 213 -9.70 -6.41 -3.41
CA ALA A 213 -9.85 -7.59 -2.55
C ALA A 213 -8.65 -8.52 -2.63
N LEU A 214 -8.17 -8.80 -3.84
CA LEU A 214 -7.00 -9.67 -4.05
C LEU A 214 -5.71 -9.02 -3.53
N ARG A 215 -5.52 -7.71 -3.75
CA ARG A 215 -4.38 -6.96 -3.23
C ARG A 215 -4.32 -7.05 -1.70
N ILE A 216 -5.42 -6.76 -1.04
CA ILE A 216 -5.55 -6.86 0.42
C ILE A 216 -5.22 -8.29 0.89
N ALA A 217 -5.79 -9.30 0.24
CA ALA A 217 -5.57 -10.71 0.62
C ALA A 217 -4.12 -11.18 0.39
N VAL A 218 -3.51 -10.82 -0.74
CA VAL A 218 -2.11 -11.18 -1.06
C VAL A 218 -1.13 -10.56 -0.08
N ASN A 219 -1.42 -9.34 0.37
CA ASN A 219 -0.51 -8.58 1.20
C ASN A 219 -0.84 -8.63 2.71
N GLY A 220 -1.99 -9.18 3.11
CA GLY A 220 -2.43 -9.15 4.50
C GLY A 220 -2.58 -7.73 5.05
N GLU A 221 -3.08 -6.79 4.21
CA GLU A 221 -3.00 -5.34 4.50
C GLU A 221 -3.76 -4.95 5.77
N LEU A 222 -4.90 -5.56 6.04
CA LEU A 222 -5.73 -5.21 7.19
C LEU A 222 -5.15 -5.75 8.50
N GLU A 223 -4.58 -6.95 8.49
CA GLU A 223 -3.88 -7.55 9.65
C GLU A 223 -2.60 -6.78 9.98
N GLU A 224 -1.88 -6.35 8.96
CA GLU A 224 -0.71 -5.48 9.12
C GLU A 224 -1.10 -4.11 9.68
N LEU A 225 -2.20 -3.50 9.18
CA LEU A 225 -2.72 -2.24 9.70
C LEU A 225 -3.14 -2.36 11.18
N GLU A 226 -3.87 -3.40 11.54
CA GLU A 226 -4.25 -3.65 12.94
C GLU A 226 -3.02 -3.75 13.84
N THR A 227 -1.99 -4.44 13.39
CA THR A 227 -0.71 -4.54 14.10
C THR A 227 -0.06 -3.17 14.28
N LEU A 228 0.00 -2.36 13.22
CA LEU A 228 0.55 -1.00 13.26
C LEU A 228 -0.18 -0.12 14.28
N LEU A 229 -1.52 -0.10 14.22
CA LEU A 229 -2.36 0.70 15.10
C LEU A 229 -2.16 0.35 16.59
N ASN A 230 -1.95 -0.93 16.89
CA ASN A 230 -1.70 -1.39 18.25
C ASN A 230 -0.30 -1.03 18.77
N ILE A 231 0.68 -0.88 17.90
CA ILE A 231 2.09 -0.67 18.26
C ILE A 231 2.41 0.83 18.41
N LEU A 232 1.97 1.66 17.46
CA LEU A 232 2.45 3.05 17.34
C LEU A 232 2.22 3.93 18.55
N PRO A 233 1.10 3.85 19.31
CA PRO A 233 0.89 4.70 20.47
C PRO A 233 2.00 4.61 21.53
N ASP A 234 2.57 3.42 21.72
CA ASP A 234 3.63 3.18 22.71
C ASP A 234 4.96 3.84 22.35
N PHE A 235 5.12 4.25 21.10
CA PHE A 235 6.37 4.85 20.59
C PHE A 235 6.25 6.35 20.30
N LEU A 236 5.13 6.98 20.64
CA LEU A 236 5.00 8.43 20.56
C LEU A 236 5.62 9.10 21.80
N ASN A 237 6.25 10.25 21.59
CA ASN A 237 6.61 11.16 22.67
C ASN A 237 5.35 11.80 23.27
N PRO A 238 5.39 12.27 24.52
CA PRO A 238 4.30 13.10 25.04
C PRO A 238 4.04 14.30 24.13
N GLY A 239 2.80 14.45 23.65
CA GLY A 239 2.43 15.47 22.65
C GLY A 239 2.78 15.09 21.20
N GLY A 240 3.38 13.92 20.97
CA GLY A 240 3.61 13.39 19.64
C GLY A 240 2.30 13.10 18.89
N ARG A 241 2.32 13.14 17.58
CA ARG A 241 1.15 12.96 16.73
C ARG A 241 1.35 11.85 15.71
N LEU A 242 0.25 11.19 15.39
CA LEU A 242 0.18 10.14 14.37
C LEU A 242 -0.76 10.60 13.25
N ALA A 243 -0.26 10.60 12.02
CA ALA A 243 -1.04 10.86 10.81
C ALA A 243 -1.17 9.56 10.01
N ILE A 244 -2.41 9.16 9.71
CA ILE A 244 -2.69 8.00 8.86
C ILE A 244 -3.56 8.46 7.71
N ILE A 245 -3.11 8.19 6.48
CA ILE A 245 -3.86 8.44 5.26
C ILE A 245 -4.45 7.12 4.79
N SER A 246 -5.78 7.09 4.63
CA SER A 246 -6.54 5.92 4.19
C SER A 246 -7.31 6.23 2.92
N PHE A 247 -7.47 5.22 2.03
CA PHE A 247 -8.10 5.38 0.72
C PHE A 247 -9.46 4.66 0.60
N HIS A 248 -9.79 3.81 1.54
CA HIS A 248 -11.07 3.09 1.54
C HIS A 248 -11.58 2.81 2.97
N SER A 249 -12.87 2.47 3.04
CA SER A 249 -13.62 2.25 4.29
C SER A 249 -13.00 1.20 5.22
N LEU A 250 -12.34 0.18 4.66
CA LEU A 250 -11.74 -0.91 5.44
C LEU A 250 -10.45 -0.49 6.17
N GLU A 251 -9.77 0.55 5.68
CA GLU A 251 -8.65 1.19 6.37
C GLU A 251 -9.14 2.27 7.33
N ASP A 252 -10.06 3.13 6.88
CA ASP A 252 -10.56 4.26 7.66
C ASP A 252 -11.28 3.83 8.94
N ARG A 253 -12.06 2.74 8.87
CA ARG A 253 -12.85 2.25 10.01
C ARG A 253 -11.99 1.81 11.21
N PRO A 254 -10.99 0.91 11.07
CA PRO A 254 -10.14 0.53 12.21
C PRO A 254 -9.32 1.70 12.75
N VAL A 255 -8.85 2.63 11.90
CA VAL A 255 -8.15 3.84 12.34
C VAL A 255 -9.06 4.67 13.26
N LYS A 256 -10.30 4.97 12.83
CA LYS A 256 -11.28 5.75 13.64
C LYS A 256 -11.75 5.03 14.90
N GLN A 257 -11.69 3.71 14.93
CA GLN A 257 -12.07 2.94 16.12
C GLN A 257 -10.96 2.89 17.17
N GLN A 258 -9.71 3.02 16.74
CA GLN A 258 -8.55 2.98 17.61
C GLN A 258 -8.31 4.33 18.33
N PHE A 259 -8.66 5.43 17.67
CA PHE A 259 -8.42 6.80 18.13
C PHE A 259 -9.72 7.63 18.22
#